data_9be2b37411d888e5d4380ef2d329c4fd
#
_entry.id   9be2b37411d888e5d4380ef2d329c4fd
#
_cell.length_a   1.000
_cell.length_b   1.000
_cell.length_c   1.000
_cell.angle_alpha   90.00
_cell.angle_beta   90.00
_cell.angle_gamma   90.00
#
_symmetry.space_group_name_H-M   'P 1'
#
loop_
_entity.id
_entity.type
_entity.pdbx_description
1 polymer ?
#
loop_
_entity_poly.entity_id
_entity_poly.type
_entity_poly.pdbx_seq_one_letter_code
_entity_poly.pdbx_strand_id
1 'polypeptide(L)'
;SSAASDVYKRQLKLNAVDDDGFNDFDLMLFDKVIVFDNLKQQIYLIVNVRLDSVEENYNRVLLEMKRMESLICEGKKAPDVPLQLKSDFKPLFNEEEYCQMVEKGKNYIREGDIFQVVLANRLSAEAEGSLLDTYRVLRTINPSPYMFFFSGDDIELAGSSPETLTRLENGDLFTFPLAGSRPRGKTPEEDQALEDELLHNTKELAEHNMLVDLGRNDLGRISEFGSVHVERYLDVLRFSHIM
;
A
#
# COMPACT_ATOMS: atom_id res chain seq x y z
N SER A 1 4.83 -7.55 5.28
CA SER A 1 5.48 -8.87 5.43
C SER A 1 5.21 -9.38 6.82
N SER A 2 4.65 -10.58 6.95
CA SER A 2 4.36 -11.14 8.26
C SER A 2 5.64 -11.33 9.06
N ALA A 3 5.56 -11.17 10.39
CA ALA A 3 6.69 -11.43 11.28
C ALA A 3 7.20 -12.89 11.19
N ALA A 4 6.43 -13.80 10.61
CA ALA A 4 6.89 -15.16 10.27
C ALA A 4 8.04 -15.13 9.25
N SER A 5 8.05 -14.22 8.30
CA SER A 5 9.15 -14.12 7.32
C SER A 5 10.49 -13.76 7.98
N ASP A 6 10.49 -13.00 9.07
CA ASP A 6 11.73 -12.65 9.78
C ASP A 6 12.34 -13.83 10.55
N VAL A 7 11.53 -14.77 11.02
CA VAL A 7 12.03 -16.00 11.69
C VAL A 7 12.72 -16.91 10.69
N TYR A 8 12.23 -16.97 9.45
CA TYR A 8 12.76 -17.84 8.41
C TYR A 8 13.82 -17.20 7.52
N LYS A 9 13.98 -15.88 7.52
CA LYS A 9 14.99 -15.17 6.69
C LYS A 9 16.41 -15.70 6.87
N ARG A 10 16.77 -16.11 8.07
CA ARG A 10 18.10 -16.70 8.35
C ARG A 10 18.30 -18.11 7.74
N GLN A 11 17.22 -18.77 7.38
CA GLN A 11 17.22 -20.14 6.83
C GLN A 11 17.07 -20.15 5.31
N LEU A 12 16.57 -19.07 4.71
CA LEU A 12 16.39 -18.94 3.27
C LEU A 12 17.67 -18.38 2.64
N LYS A 13 18.20 -19.11 1.66
CA LYS A 13 19.24 -18.56 0.77
C LYS A 13 18.55 -17.65 -0.23
N LEU A 14 18.68 -16.35 -0.05
CA LEU A 14 18.20 -15.39 -1.00
C LEU A 14 19.16 -15.32 -2.19
N ASN A 15 18.67 -15.70 -3.37
CA ASN A 15 19.40 -15.61 -4.63
C ASN A 15 18.85 -14.47 -5.50
N ALA A 16 18.18 -13.49 -4.90
CA ALA A 16 17.70 -12.33 -5.62
C ALA A 16 18.89 -11.52 -6.16
N VAL A 17 18.79 -11.12 -7.41
CA VAL A 17 19.75 -10.21 -8.04
C VAL A 17 19.15 -8.82 -7.98
N ASP A 18 19.90 -7.89 -7.41
CA ASP A 18 19.54 -6.47 -7.38
C ASP A 18 20.26 -5.75 -8.52
N ASP A 19 19.62 -5.67 -9.67
CA ASP A 19 20.14 -5.00 -10.85
C ASP A 19 20.00 -3.46 -10.78
N ASP A 20 19.07 -2.98 -9.92
CA ASP A 20 18.71 -1.57 -9.83
C ASP A 20 19.43 -0.85 -8.68
N GLY A 21 20.06 -1.58 -7.77
CA GLY A 21 20.82 -1.04 -6.63
C GLY A 21 19.96 -0.32 -5.59
N PHE A 22 18.71 -0.75 -5.40
CA PHE A 22 17.84 -0.19 -4.37
C PHE A 22 18.32 -0.53 -2.97
N ASN A 23 18.17 0.41 -2.04
CA ASN A 23 18.38 0.14 -0.63
C ASN A 23 17.33 -0.85 -0.10
N ASP A 24 17.74 -1.80 0.75
CA ASP A 24 16.80 -2.69 1.45
C ASP A 24 15.83 -1.92 2.35
N PHE A 25 16.27 -0.78 2.89
CA PHE A 25 15.50 0.14 3.69
C PHE A 25 15.83 1.58 3.31
N ASP A 26 14.80 2.37 3.05
CA ASP A 26 14.88 3.81 2.91
C ASP A 26 13.85 4.43 3.84
N LEU A 27 14.31 5.10 4.89
CA LEU A 27 13.47 5.63 5.96
C LEU A 27 13.57 7.15 6.01
N MET A 28 12.43 7.81 5.92
CA MET A 28 12.31 9.26 6.03
C MET A 28 11.67 9.64 7.36
N LEU A 29 12.31 10.54 8.10
CA LEU A 29 11.74 11.15 9.30
C LEU A 29 11.16 12.52 8.97
N PHE A 30 9.85 12.66 9.11
CA PHE A 30 9.15 13.92 8.91
C PHE A 30 8.88 14.57 10.27
N ASP A 31 9.60 15.64 10.57
CA ASP A 31 9.38 16.46 11.77
C ASP A 31 8.39 17.62 11.53
N LYS A 32 8.04 17.87 10.28
CA LYS A 32 7.09 18.90 9.84
C LYS A 32 6.07 18.29 8.89
N VAL A 33 4.79 18.54 9.13
CA VAL A 33 3.70 18.00 8.32
C VAL A 33 2.65 19.08 8.08
N ILE A 34 2.16 19.16 6.85
CA ILE A 34 0.99 19.96 6.47
C ILE A 34 -0.16 19.01 6.22
N VAL A 35 -1.24 19.15 6.99
CA VAL A 35 -2.43 18.30 6.85
C VAL A 35 -3.57 19.13 6.24
N PHE A 36 -4.12 18.63 5.14
CA PHE A 36 -5.33 19.17 4.53
C PHE A 36 -6.54 18.32 4.94
N ASP A 37 -7.36 18.86 5.83
CA ASP A 37 -8.63 18.25 6.23
C ASP A 37 -9.73 18.75 5.28
N ASN A 38 -10.01 17.94 4.26
CA ASN A 38 -10.99 18.28 3.24
C ASN A 38 -12.43 18.26 3.78
N LEU A 39 -12.69 17.50 4.84
CA LEU A 39 -14.01 17.43 5.46
C LEU A 39 -14.31 18.73 6.25
N LYS A 40 -13.35 19.17 7.06
CA LYS A 40 -13.48 20.38 7.87
C LYS A 40 -13.06 21.65 7.13
N GLN A 41 -12.51 21.52 5.91
CA GLN A 41 -11.95 22.64 5.12
C GLN A 41 -10.89 23.43 5.92
N GLN A 42 -9.98 22.72 6.56
CA GLN A 42 -8.93 23.25 7.42
C GLN A 42 -7.56 22.73 7.02
N ILE A 43 -6.53 23.55 7.29
CA ILE A 43 -5.13 23.14 7.13
C ILE A 43 -4.49 23.15 8.52
N TYR A 44 -3.84 22.04 8.89
CA TYR A 44 -3.08 21.94 10.11
C TYR A 44 -1.59 21.97 9.79
N LEU A 45 -0.86 22.85 10.46
CA LEU A 45 0.60 22.88 10.43
C LEU A 45 1.10 22.20 11.70
N ILE A 46 1.83 21.10 11.54
CA ILE A 46 2.35 20.30 12.65
C ILE A 46 3.87 20.34 12.57
N VAL A 47 4.51 20.72 13.67
CA VAL A 47 5.96 20.69 13.81
C VAL A 47 6.30 20.00 15.11
N ASN A 48 7.08 18.91 15.07
CA ASN A 48 7.53 18.19 16.23
C ASN A 48 8.69 18.92 16.92
N VAL A 49 8.65 18.97 18.25
CA VAL A 49 9.63 19.64 19.10
C VAL A 49 10.48 18.64 19.86
N ARG A 50 11.79 18.76 19.81
CA ARG A 50 12.67 18.02 20.69
C ARG A 50 12.57 18.56 22.11
N LEU A 51 12.54 17.63 23.09
CA LEU A 51 12.33 17.99 24.50
C LEU A 51 13.64 18.29 25.28
N ASP A 52 14.79 18.20 24.63
CA ASP A 52 16.11 18.43 25.25
C ASP A 52 16.41 19.90 25.59
N SER A 53 15.79 20.87 24.86
CA SER A 53 15.87 22.31 25.10
C SER A 53 14.55 22.95 24.71
N VAL A 54 13.50 22.67 25.46
CA VAL A 54 12.10 22.91 25.05
C VAL A 54 11.86 24.36 24.67
N GLU A 55 12.31 25.31 25.46
CA GLU A 55 12.02 26.74 25.26
C GLU A 55 12.68 27.30 23.98
N GLU A 56 13.97 26.96 23.78
CA GLU A 56 14.70 27.34 22.56
C GLU A 56 14.11 26.65 21.31
N ASN A 57 13.87 25.35 21.40
CA ASN A 57 13.29 24.59 20.33
C ASN A 57 11.88 25.06 19.98
N TYR A 58 11.07 25.42 20.97
CA TYR A 58 9.72 25.97 20.75
C TYR A 58 9.75 27.28 19.96
N ASN A 59 10.63 28.20 20.32
CA ASN A 59 10.80 29.46 19.58
C ASN A 59 11.23 29.22 18.13
N ARG A 60 12.10 28.27 17.87
CA ARG A 60 12.49 27.86 16.51
C ARG A 60 11.32 27.27 15.74
N VAL A 61 10.50 26.44 16.37
CA VAL A 61 9.31 25.84 15.76
C VAL A 61 8.29 26.90 15.36
N LEU A 62 8.06 27.94 16.15
CA LEU A 62 7.17 29.04 15.77
C LEU A 62 7.64 29.76 14.50
N LEU A 63 8.95 29.89 14.29
CA LEU A 63 9.50 30.44 13.05
C LEU A 63 9.28 29.49 11.85
N GLU A 64 9.44 28.19 12.06
CA GLU A 64 9.18 27.20 11.01
C GLU A 64 7.70 27.16 10.62
N MET A 65 6.78 27.24 11.57
CA MET A 65 5.34 27.32 11.27
C MET A 65 4.99 28.55 10.44
N LYS A 66 5.58 29.72 10.74
CA LYS A 66 5.41 30.92 9.91
C LYS A 66 5.97 30.74 8.50
N ARG A 67 7.11 30.05 8.35
CA ARG A 67 7.66 29.73 7.02
C ARG A 67 6.73 28.81 6.24
N MET A 68 6.16 27.79 6.89
CA MET A 68 5.18 26.90 6.27
C MET A 68 3.93 27.65 5.83
N GLU A 69 3.42 28.56 6.67
CA GLU A 69 2.29 29.44 6.33
C GLU A 69 2.59 30.32 5.11
N SER A 70 3.74 31.00 5.12
CA SER A 70 4.18 31.82 3.99
C SER A 70 4.35 31.00 2.70
N LEU A 71 4.88 29.78 2.80
CA LEU A 71 5.01 28.87 1.66
C LEU A 71 3.65 28.53 1.04
N ILE A 72 2.63 28.31 1.86
CA ILE A 72 1.28 28.00 1.39
C ILE A 72 0.63 29.23 0.75
N CYS A 73 0.76 30.40 1.38
CA CYS A 73 0.06 31.63 0.96
C CYS A 73 0.76 32.37 -0.20
N GLU A 74 2.09 32.36 -0.22
CA GLU A 74 2.92 33.21 -1.09
C GLU A 74 3.92 32.40 -1.92
N GLY A 75 3.99 31.08 -1.72
CA GLY A 75 4.94 30.20 -2.41
C GLY A 75 4.74 30.20 -3.92
N LYS A 76 5.83 30.11 -4.64
CA LYS A 76 5.80 29.98 -6.10
C LYS A 76 5.50 28.53 -6.48
N LYS A 77 4.66 28.36 -7.51
CA LYS A 77 4.43 27.04 -8.12
C LYS A 77 5.76 26.50 -8.65
N ALA A 78 6.07 25.23 -8.31
CA ALA A 78 7.20 24.54 -8.92
C ALA A 78 6.98 24.39 -10.45
N PRO A 79 8.04 24.34 -11.26
CA PRO A 79 7.92 24.05 -12.68
C PRO A 79 7.21 22.71 -12.90
N ASP A 80 6.28 22.65 -13.84
CA ASP A 80 5.73 21.39 -14.31
C ASP A 80 6.79 20.68 -15.16
N VAL A 81 7.12 19.46 -14.76
CA VAL A 81 8.03 18.57 -15.50
C VAL A 81 7.31 17.24 -15.70
N PRO A 82 6.34 17.18 -16.63
CA PRO A 82 5.52 15.99 -16.81
C PRO A 82 6.37 14.80 -17.26
N LEU A 83 6.01 13.61 -16.81
CA LEU A 83 6.63 12.36 -17.20
C LEU A 83 6.45 12.12 -18.71
N GLN A 84 7.53 11.82 -19.40
CA GLN A 84 7.56 11.46 -20.80
C GLN A 84 8.24 10.12 -20.98
N LEU A 85 7.53 9.14 -21.52
CA LEU A 85 8.09 7.86 -21.91
C LEU A 85 9.03 8.07 -23.13
N LYS A 86 10.20 7.46 -23.07
CA LYS A 86 11.23 7.47 -24.14
C LYS A 86 11.32 6.10 -24.83
N SER A 87 10.72 5.08 -24.24
CA SER A 87 10.64 3.74 -24.82
C SER A 87 9.28 3.11 -24.56
N ASP A 88 9.00 2.02 -25.26
CA ASP A 88 7.87 1.13 -24.91
C ASP A 88 8.17 0.36 -23.62
N PHE A 89 7.10 -0.09 -22.96
CA PHE A 89 7.23 -0.98 -21.81
C PHE A 89 7.74 -2.35 -22.22
N LYS A 90 8.72 -2.85 -21.49
CA LYS A 90 9.28 -4.19 -21.64
C LYS A 90 9.00 -5.00 -20.38
N PRO A 91 8.37 -6.17 -20.49
CA PRO A 91 8.20 -7.08 -19.36
C PRO A 91 9.54 -7.75 -19.02
N LEU A 92 9.75 -8.07 -17.73
CA LEU A 92 10.92 -8.83 -17.27
C LEU A 92 10.89 -10.27 -17.80
N PHE A 93 9.71 -10.89 -17.82
CA PHE A 93 9.46 -12.22 -18.34
C PHE A 93 8.48 -12.15 -19.51
N ASN A 94 8.74 -12.86 -20.58
CA ASN A 94 7.78 -13.02 -21.66
C ASN A 94 6.62 -13.94 -21.22
N GLU A 95 5.60 -14.09 -22.07
CA GLU A 95 4.40 -14.85 -21.76
C GLU A 95 4.71 -16.34 -21.46
N GLU A 96 5.57 -16.96 -22.26
CA GLU A 96 5.91 -18.37 -22.09
C GLU A 96 6.67 -18.60 -20.77
N GLU A 97 7.66 -17.80 -20.46
CA GLU A 97 8.42 -17.85 -19.20
C GLU A 97 7.50 -17.65 -17.99
N TYR A 98 6.59 -16.69 -18.07
CA TYR A 98 5.66 -16.42 -16.98
C TYR A 98 4.67 -17.58 -16.78
N CYS A 99 4.14 -18.16 -17.87
CA CYS A 99 3.27 -19.33 -17.81
C CYS A 99 3.98 -20.56 -17.19
N GLN A 100 5.26 -20.76 -17.51
CA GLN A 100 6.06 -21.85 -16.90
C GLN A 100 6.22 -21.64 -15.38
N MET A 101 6.43 -20.39 -14.92
CA MET A 101 6.47 -20.09 -13.48
C MET A 101 5.13 -20.38 -12.80
N VAL A 102 3.99 -20.05 -13.44
CA VAL A 102 2.66 -20.37 -12.94
C VAL A 102 2.46 -21.87 -12.78
N GLU A 103 2.81 -22.67 -13.78
CA GLU A 103 2.67 -24.15 -13.71
C GLU A 103 3.57 -24.75 -12.61
N LYS A 104 4.78 -24.21 -12.45
CA LYS A 104 5.66 -24.62 -11.35
C LYS A 104 5.06 -24.26 -9.98
N GLY A 105 4.50 -23.07 -9.81
CA GLY A 105 3.80 -22.67 -8.59
C GLY A 105 2.61 -23.57 -8.27
N LYS A 106 1.79 -23.90 -9.27
CA LYS A 106 0.68 -24.85 -9.13
C LYS A 106 1.13 -26.25 -8.67
N ASN A 107 2.29 -26.71 -9.13
CA ASN A 107 2.83 -27.98 -8.68
C ASN A 107 3.20 -27.95 -7.20
N TYR A 108 3.89 -26.93 -6.71
CA TYR A 108 4.20 -26.77 -5.29
C TYR A 108 2.94 -26.72 -4.41
N ILE A 109 1.86 -26.09 -4.90
CA ILE A 109 0.57 -26.08 -4.21
C ILE A 109 -0.04 -27.49 -4.14
N ARG A 110 -0.01 -28.26 -5.26
CA ARG A 110 -0.54 -29.64 -5.30
C ARG A 110 0.25 -30.61 -4.41
N GLU A 111 1.55 -30.42 -4.31
CA GLU A 111 2.45 -31.21 -3.46
C GLU A 111 2.34 -30.82 -1.97
N GLY A 112 1.68 -29.72 -1.66
CA GLY A 112 1.48 -29.23 -0.30
C GLY A 112 2.68 -28.48 0.29
N ASP A 113 3.64 -28.09 -0.54
CA ASP A 113 4.81 -27.33 -0.12
C ASP A 113 4.45 -25.87 0.25
N ILE A 114 3.48 -25.29 -0.45
CA ILE A 114 2.98 -23.94 -0.23
C ILE A 114 1.46 -23.89 -0.40
N PHE A 115 0.82 -22.92 0.23
CA PHE A 115 -0.62 -22.63 0.04
C PHE A 115 -0.85 -21.59 -1.05
N GLN A 116 0.05 -20.64 -1.17
CA GLN A 116 -0.07 -19.50 -2.08
C GLN A 116 1.33 -19.04 -2.51
N VAL A 117 1.41 -18.52 -3.73
CA VAL A 117 2.58 -17.78 -4.23
C VAL A 117 2.12 -16.63 -5.09
N VAL A 118 2.73 -15.47 -4.91
CA VAL A 118 2.52 -14.29 -5.76
C VAL A 118 3.68 -14.20 -6.75
N LEU A 119 3.36 -14.34 -8.03
CA LEU A 119 4.31 -14.19 -9.11
C LEU A 119 4.22 -12.77 -9.68
N ALA A 120 5.32 -12.06 -9.70
CA ALA A 120 5.39 -10.71 -10.22
C ALA A 120 6.05 -10.66 -11.60
N ASN A 121 5.59 -9.77 -12.47
CA ASN A 121 6.24 -9.46 -13.73
C ASN A 121 6.42 -7.93 -13.82
N ARG A 122 7.67 -7.47 -13.70
CA ARG A 122 8.01 -6.05 -13.78
C ARG A 122 7.93 -5.57 -15.23
N LEU A 123 7.27 -4.43 -15.43
CA LEU A 123 7.31 -3.68 -16.69
C LEU A 123 8.26 -2.50 -16.52
N SER A 124 9.19 -2.33 -17.43
CA SER A 124 10.18 -1.25 -17.40
C SER A 124 10.14 -0.45 -18.68
N ALA A 125 10.32 0.87 -18.57
CA ALA A 125 10.44 1.77 -19.69
C ALA A 125 11.42 2.90 -19.34
N GLU A 126 12.10 3.43 -20.34
CA GLU A 126 12.87 4.67 -20.18
C GLU A 126 11.92 5.86 -20.12
N ALA A 127 12.15 6.77 -19.19
CA ALA A 127 11.32 7.95 -19.00
C ALA A 127 12.14 9.14 -18.50
N GLU A 128 11.64 10.32 -18.72
CA GLU A 128 12.15 11.59 -18.18
C GLU A 128 11.01 12.38 -17.55
N GLY A 129 11.30 13.19 -16.53
CA GLY A 129 10.32 14.01 -15.84
C GLY A 129 9.91 13.42 -14.50
N SER A 130 8.82 13.93 -13.93
CA SER A 130 8.30 13.56 -12.60
C SER A 130 7.01 12.77 -12.68
N LEU A 131 6.83 11.84 -11.76
CA LEU A 131 5.58 11.08 -11.56
C LEU A 131 4.45 11.92 -10.96
N LEU A 132 4.70 13.18 -10.54
CA LEU A 132 3.71 13.97 -9.81
C LEU A 132 2.41 14.16 -10.60
N ASP A 133 2.47 14.51 -11.87
CA ASP A 133 1.27 14.69 -12.69
C ASP A 133 0.59 13.35 -13.00
N THR A 134 1.35 12.29 -13.17
CA THR A 134 0.82 10.92 -13.27
C THR A 134 0.04 10.56 -12.00
N TYR A 135 0.60 10.85 -10.82
CA TYR A 135 -0.10 10.65 -9.55
C TYR A 135 -1.37 11.49 -9.43
N ARG A 136 -1.34 12.75 -9.87
CA ARG A 136 -2.52 13.64 -9.87
C ARG A 136 -3.66 13.07 -10.74
N VAL A 137 -3.32 12.47 -11.88
CA VAL A 137 -4.30 11.76 -12.73
C VAL A 137 -4.78 10.47 -12.04
N LEU A 138 -3.85 9.66 -11.50
CA LEU A 138 -4.18 8.42 -10.79
C LEU A 138 -5.23 8.65 -9.69
N ARG A 139 -5.11 9.73 -8.92
CA ARG A 139 -6.08 10.11 -7.88
C ARG A 139 -7.50 10.31 -8.39
N THR A 140 -7.67 10.66 -9.64
CA THR A 140 -8.99 10.93 -10.24
C THR A 140 -9.61 9.70 -10.88
N ILE A 141 -8.79 8.82 -11.45
CA ILE A 141 -9.27 7.65 -12.19
C ILE A 141 -9.38 6.39 -11.31
N ASN A 142 -8.54 6.28 -10.29
CA ASN A 142 -8.51 5.13 -9.37
C ASN A 142 -8.29 5.56 -7.92
N PRO A 143 -9.24 6.29 -7.31
CA PRO A 143 -9.14 6.70 -5.92
C PRO A 143 -9.18 5.49 -5.00
N SER A 144 -8.30 5.48 -4.00
CA SER A 144 -8.20 4.43 -2.98
C SER A 144 -8.02 5.05 -1.59
N PRO A 145 -8.29 4.31 -0.51
CA PRO A 145 -8.10 4.79 0.86
C PRO A 145 -6.67 5.26 1.15
N TYR A 146 -5.68 4.60 0.53
CA TYR A 146 -4.27 4.95 0.67
C TYR A 146 -3.70 5.33 -0.69
N MET A 147 -3.36 6.59 -0.82
CA MET A 147 -2.70 7.11 -2.00
C MET A 147 -1.45 7.86 -1.57
N PHE A 148 -0.34 7.61 -2.25
CA PHE A 148 0.93 8.23 -1.91
C PHE A 148 1.71 8.64 -3.14
N PHE A 149 2.47 9.70 -2.96
CA PHE A 149 3.54 10.14 -3.83
C PHE A 149 4.75 10.45 -2.96
N PHE A 150 5.83 9.76 -3.18
CA PHE A 150 7.11 9.98 -2.54
C PHE A 150 8.09 10.54 -3.55
N SER A 151 8.83 11.59 -3.18
CA SER A 151 9.92 12.13 -3.96
C SER A 151 11.14 12.22 -3.05
N GLY A 152 12.12 11.35 -3.29
CA GLY A 152 13.43 11.35 -2.67
C GLY A 152 14.46 12.06 -3.54
N ASP A 153 15.74 11.88 -3.23
CA ASP A 153 16.83 12.48 -3.98
C ASP A 153 17.05 11.81 -5.34
N ASP A 154 16.83 10.51 -5.42
CA ASP A 154 17.11 9.64 -6.56
C ASP A 154 15.93 8.76 -7.00
N ILE A 155 14.81 8.81 -6.29
CA ILE A 155 13.64 7.98 -6.55
C ILE A 155 12.33 8.74 -6.36
N GLU A 156 11.37 8.51 -7.23
CA GLU A 156 9.97 8.87 -7.04
C GLU A 156 9.11 7.61 -7.04
N LEU A 157 8.15 7.57 -6.11
CA LEU A 157 7.17 6.49 -5.98
C LEU A 157 5.77 7.07 -5.97
N ALA A 158 4.89 6.51 -6.77
CA ALA A 158 3.47 6.86 -6.77
C ALA A 158 2.63 5.58 -6.67
N GLY A 159 1.60 5.60 -5.85
CA GLY A 159 0.75 4.43 -5.67
C GLY A 159 -0.64 4.73 -5.17
N SER A 160 -1.49 3.73 -5.36
CA SER A 160 -2.88 3.69 -4.91
C SER A 160 -3.15 2.29 -4.35
N SER A 161 -3.52 2.19 -3.07
CA SER A 161 -3.78 0.93 -2.40
C SER A 161 -5.14 0.92 -1.73
N PRO A 162 -5.98 -0.10 -1.96
CA PRO A 162 -7.26 -0.27 -1.28
C PRO A 162 -7.12 -0.91 0.10
N GLU A 163 -5.98 -1.50 0.42
CA GLU A 163 -5.80 -2.39 1.56
C GLU A 163 -5.09 -1.72 2.73
N THR A 164 -5.64 -1.92 3.93
CA THR A 164 -5.02 -1.51 5.19
C THR A 164 -4.20 -2.67 5.74
N LEU A 165 -2.89 -2.52 5.80
CA LEU A 165 -2.02 -3.52 6.39
C LEU A 165 -2.30 -3.69 7.89
N THR A 166 -2.22 -2.60 8.65
CA THR A 166 -2.46 -2.59 10.09
C THR A 166 -2.89 -1.18 10.52
N ARG A 167 -3.86 -1.09 11.40
CA ARG A 167 -4.29 0.16 12.03
C ARG A 167 -4.23 0.03 13.56
N LEU A 168 -3.59 0.97 14.21
CA LEU A 168 -3.60 1.12 15.66
C LEU A 168 -4.47 2.32 16.03
N GLU A 169 -5.50 2.10 16.85
CA GLU A 169 -6.41 3.14 17.27
C GLU A 169 -6.79 2.94 18.75
N ASN A 170 -6.46 3.91 19.58
CA ASN A 170 -6.74 3.91 21.04
C ASN A 170 -6.22 2.68 21.81
N GLY A 171 -5.18 2.03 21.33
CA GLY A 171 -4.60 0.82 21.90
C GLY A 171 -5.08 -0.48 21.26
N ASP A 172 -6.10 -0.44 20.41
CA ASP A 172 -6.60 -1.59 19.66
C ASP A 172 -5.90 -1.69 18.29
N LEU A 173 -5.51 -2.91 17.92
CA LEU A 173 -4.89 -3.22 16.64
C LEU A 173 -5.90 -3.91 15.72
N PHE A 174 -5.95 -3.46 14.46
CA PHE A 174 -6.83 -4.00 13.45
C PHE A 174 -6.03 -4.43 12.22
N THR A 175 -6.45 -5.53 11.61
CA THR A 175 -6.07 -5.93 10.25
C THR A 175 -7.31 -6.18 9.41
N PHE A 176 -7.21 -5.97 8.10
CA PHE A 176 -8.34 -6.02 7.17
C PHE A 176 -7.98 -6.88 5.97
N PRO A 177 -7.87 -8.21 6.14
CA PRO A 177 -7.56 -9.09 5.03
C PRO A 177 -8.66 -9.02 3.97
N LEU A 178 -8.29 -8.69 2.74
CA LEU A 178 -9.19 -8.64 1.58
C LEU A 178 -8.80 -9.76 0.61
N ALA A 179 -9.78 -10.53 0.19
CA ALA A 179 -9.61 -11.55 -0.83
C ALA A 179 -10.91 -11.71 -1.63
N GLY A 180 -10.75 -12.12 -2.87
CA GLY A 180 -11.87 -12.24 -3.79
C GLY A 180 -12.33 -10.89 -4.34
N SER A 181 -12.55 -10.81 -5.65
CA SER A 181 -13.07 -9.60 -6.25
C SER A 181 -13.95 -9.89 -7.45
N ARG A 182 -14.95 -9.04 -7.65
CA ARG A 182 -15.84 -9.04 -8.81
C ARG A 182 -16.02 -7.62 -9.33
N PRO A 183 -16.22 -7.43 -10.62
CA PRO A 183 -16.61 -6.13 -11.16
C PRO A 183 -17.96 -5.73 -10.58
N ARG A 184 -18.25 -4.44 -10.58
CA ARG A 184 -19.57 -3.94 -10.24
C ARG A 184 -20.60 -4.30 -11.32
N GLY A 185 -21.76 -4.72 -10.91
CA GLY A 185 -22.91 -4.93 -11.81
C GLY A 185 -23.38 -3.63 -12.44
N LYS A 186 -23.98 -3.71 -13.62
CA LYS A 186 -24.59 -2.56 -14.31
C LYS A 186 -25.96 -2.20 -13.73
N THR A 187 -26.60 -3.16 -13.08
CA THR A 187 -27.87 -2.97 -12.36
C THR A 187 -27.74 -3.49 -10.93
N PRO A 188 -28.61 -3.07 -10.00
CA PRO A 188 -28.62 -3.59 -8.63
C PRO A 188 -28.78 -5.12 -8.57
N GLU A 189 -29.53 -5.71 -9.46
CA GLU A 189 -29.76 -7.15 -9.54
C GLU A 189 -28.50 -7.90 -10.00
N GLU A 190 -27.78 -7.37 -10.99
CA GLU A 190 -26.47 -7.91 -11.40
C GLU A 190 -25.44 -7.79 -10.28
N ASP A 191 -25.42 -6.65 -9.59
CA ASP A 191 -24.49 -6.41 -8.46
C ASP A 191 -24.73 -7.43 -7.35
N GLN A 192 -26.00 -7.71 -7.02
CA GLN A 192 -26.38 -8.71 -6.02
C GLN A 192 -26.00 -10.13 -6.46
N ALA A 193 -26.24 -10.47 -7.72
CA ALA A 193 -25.88 -11.80 -8.25
C ALA A 193 -24.35 -12.04 -8.21
N LEU A 194 -23.56 -11.03 -8.53
CA LEU A 194 -22.09 -11.10 -8.42
C LEU A 194 -21.60 -11.22 -6.97
N GLU A 195 -22.25 -10.53 -6.03
CA GLU A 195 -21.97 -10.69 -4.60
C GLU A 195 -22.32 -12.09 -4.12
N ASP A 196 -23.49 -12.60 -4.46
CA ASP A 196 -23.92 -13.95 -4.08
C ASP A 196 -22.96 -15.02 -4.66
N GLU A 197 -22.52 -14.86 -5.90
CA GLU A 197 -21.51 -15.75 -6.51
C GLU A 197 -20.18 -15.67 -5.74
N LEU A 198 -19.71 -14.45 -5.43
CA LEU A 198 -18.46 -14.23 -4.68
C LEU A 198 -18.49 -14.91 -3.31
N LEU A 199 -19.59 -14.75 -2.56
CA LEU A 199 -19.78 -15.33 -1.23
C LEU A 199 -19.94 -16.85 -1.22
N HIS A 200 -20.25 -17.47 -2.36
CA HIS A 200 -20.35 -18.94 -2.50
C HIS A 200 -19.19 -19.57 -3.27
N ASN A 201 -18.23 -18.76 -3.72
CA ASN A 201 -17.08 -19.25 -4.45
C ASN A 201 -16.08 -19.93 -3.50
N THR A 202 -15.92 -21.25 -3.63
CA THR A 202 -15.10 -22.05 -2.72
C THR A 202 -13.63 -21.65 -2.71
N LYS A 203 -13.09 -21.23 -3.87
CA LYS A 203 -11.70 -20.75 -3.97
C LYS A 203 -11.52 -19.44 -3.20
N GLU A 204 -12.38 -18.47 -3.44
CA GLU A 204 -12.29 -17.14 -2.81
C GLU A 204 -12.50 -17.24 -1.30
N LEU A 205 -13.44 -18.09 -0.85
CA LEU A 205 -13.64 -18.39 0.58
C LEU A 205 -12.40 -19.03 1.23
N ALA A 206 -11.76 -19.98 0.54
CA ALA A 206 -10.56 -20.63 1.06
C ALA A 206 -9.39 -19.64 1.19
N GLU A 207 -9.21 -18.76 0.20
CA GLU A 207 -8.20 -17.70 0.22
C GLU A 207 -8.48 -16.69 1.34
N HIS A 208 -9.71 -16.21 1.47
CA HIS A 208 -10.09 -15.27 2.52
C HIS A 208 -9.86 -15.87 3.92
N ASN A 209 -10.29 -17.10 4.16
CA ASN A 209 -10.08 -17.79 5.43
C ASN A 209 -8.60 -17.95 5.78
N MET A 210 -7.77 -18.26 4.79
CA MET A 210 -6.31 -18.33 4.96
C MET A 210 -5.74 -16.98 5.38
N LEU A 211 -6.15 -15.87 4.76
CA LEU A 211 -5.69 -14.52 5.10
C LEU A 211 -6.21 -14.05 6.47
N VAL A 212 -7.44 -14.40 6.84
CA VAL A 212 -8.00 -14.13 8.18
C VAL A 212 -7.19 -14.86 9.26
N ASP A 213 -6.85 -16.15 9.02
CA ASP A 213 -6.03 -16.91 9.97
C ASP A 213 -4.61 -16.36 10.09
N LEU A 214 -4.02 -15.92 8.99
CA LEU A 214 -2.72 -15.25 8.97
C LEU A 214 -2.77 -13.94 9.80
N GLY A 215 -3.76 -13.08 9.56
CA GLY A 215 -3.95 -11.84 10.30
C GLY A 215 -4.19 -12.06 11.79
N ARG A 216 -4.99 -13.07 12.14
CA ARG A 216 -5.21 -13.49 13.53
C ARG A 216 -3.89 -13.91 14.19
N ASN A 217 -3.06 -14.68 13.51
CA ASN A 217 -1.78 -15.11 14.02
C ASN A 217 -0.79 -13.94 14.20
N ASP A 218 -0.74 -13.02 13.24
CA ASP A 218 0.14 -11.86 13.30
C ASP A 218 -0.23 -10.91 14.46
N LEU A 219 -1.52 -10.60 14.63
CA LEU A 219 -2.00 -9.80 15.76
C LEU A 219 -1.80 -10.53 17.10
N GLY A 220 -2.01 -11.84 17.15
CA GLY A 220 -1.88 -12.65 18.36
C GLY A 220 -0.49 -12.67 18.98
N ARG A 221 0.55 -12.31 18.21
CA ARG A 221 1.95 -12.26 18.69
C ARG A 221 2.24 -11.06 19.59
N ILE A 222 1.45 -10.00 19.47
CA ILE A 222 1.67 -8.72 20.17
C ILE A 222 0.45 -8.25 20.97
N SER A 223 -0.66 -8.99 20.90
CA SER A 223 -1.89 -8.70 21.63
C SER A 223 -1.98 -9.51 22.92
N GLU A 224 -2.81 -9.09 23.84
CA GLU A 224 -3.11 -9.83 25.05
C GLU A 224 -3.72 -11.22 24.72
N PHE A 225 -3.36 -12.22 25.51
CA PHE A 225 -3.88 -13.57 25.28
C PHE A 225 -5.41 -13.63 25.37
N GLY A 226 -6.03 -14.14 24.31
CA GLY A 226 -7.49 -14.27 24.22
C GLY A 226 -8.22 -13.00 23.77
N SER A 227 -7.51 -11.89 23.47
CA SER A 227 -8.14 -10.63 23.02
C SER A 227 -8.42 -10.59 21.51
N VAL A 228 -7.75 -11.43 20.71
CA VAL A 228 -7.90 -11.42 19.25
C VAL A 228 -9.22 -12.06 18.84
N HIS A 229 -10.06 -11.31 18.16
CA HIS A 229 -11.35 -11.77 17.65
C HIS A 229 -11.67 -11.17 16.29
N VAL A 230 -12.59 -11.75 15.56
CA VAL A 230 -13.06 -11.25 14.27
C VAL A 230 -14.27 -10.35 14.51
N GLU A 231 -14.16 -9.07 14.14
CA GLU A 231 -15.28 -8.12 14.25
C GLU A 231 -16.29 -8.29 13.12
N ARG A 232 -15.80 -8.47 11.90
CA ARG A 232 -16.59 -8.66 10.69
C ARG A 232 -16.02 -9.81 9.89
N TYR A 233 -16.87 -10.69 9.43
CA TYR A 233 -16.48 -11.87 8.69
C TYR A 233 -17.29 -12.00 7.41
N LEU A 234 -16.61 -12.18 6.29
CA LEU A 234 -17.21 -12.29 4.94
C LEU A 234 -18.04 -11.05 4.55
N ASP A 235 -17.58 -9.88 4.94
CA ASP A 235 -18.20 -8.60 4.56
C ASP A 235 -17.79 -8.22 3.14
N VAL A 236 -18.74 -7.83 2.30
CA VAL A 236 -18.43 -7.39 0.94
C VAL A 236 -18.32 -5.87 0.89
N LEU A 237 -17.12 -5.39 0.57
CA LEU A 237 -16.87 -3.97 0.35
C LEU A 237 -17.12 -3.60 -1.11
N ARG A 238 -17.91 -2.54 -1.32
CA ARG A 238 -18.22 -2.04 -2.66
C ARG A 238 -17.47 -0.76 -2.92
N PHE A 239 -16.62 -0.80 -3.96
CA PHE A 239 -15.93 0.37 -4.49
C PHE A 239 -16.58 0.82 -5.81
N SER A 240 -16.07 1.86 -6.44
CA SER A 240 -16.65 2.43 -7.67
C SER A 240 -16.70 1.45 -8.85
N HIS A 241 -15.67 0.61 -9.01
CA HIS A 241 -15.52 -0.28 -10.17
C HIS A 241 -15.45 -1.76 -9.80
N ILE A 242 -15.29 -2.09 -8.53
CA ILE A 242 -15.07 -3.44 -8.03
C ILE A 242 -15.73 -3.63 -6.66
N MET A 243 -16.13 -4.83 -6.36
CA MET A 243 -16.49 -5.27 -5.02
C MET A 243 -15.58 -6.38 -4.57
#